data_d54cffb093900c89a745164ea90253d6
#
_entry.id   d54cffb093900c89a745164ea90253d6
#
_cell.length_a   1.000
_cell.length_b   1.000
_cell.length_c   1.000
_cell.angle_alpha   90.00
_cell.angle_beta   90.00
_cell.angle_gamma   90.00
#
_symmetry.space_group_name_H-M   'P 1'
#
loop_
_entity.id
_entity.type
_entity.pdbx_description
1 polymer ?
#
loop_
_entity_poly.entity_id
_entity_poly.type
_entity_poly.pdbx_seq_one_letter_code
_entity_poly.pdbx_strand_id
1 'polypeptide(L)'
;MGPIKELKTMKIFNKIVGCLVTLAIFPIMYFMNIVRAVVSISEDSSLYTILSKLAEKTASSAMEITFSVKEIFKYISDGSFSFGGMKFDISKIPAELLSGKNWAIAAGILIVIALIIAIVIIGCALFTNAYKTITALGAGGAVCCFAALRCFAGFSSPYINGSVDIGEILAKAFVGESNNLLGSIGTSILKGAISVDSFTLGNAVTLSLIFFIGIALWELAYVVTLPEKKPTKAKK
;
A
#
# COMPACT_ATOMS: atom_id res chain seq x y z
N MET A 1 -1.85 -47.31 -5.79
CA MET A 1 -2.28 -46.21 -6.72
C MET A 1 -1.17 -46.04 -7.75
N GLY A 2 -1.45 -46.03 -9.07
CA GLY A 2 -0.37 -45.98 -10.07
C GLY A 2 0.21 -44.59 -10.20
N PRO A 3 1.49 -44.48 -10.57
CA PRO A 3 2.26 -43.20 -10.62
C PRO A 3 1.61 -42.11 -11.51
N ILE A 4 0.84 -42.48 -12.52
CA ILE A 4 0.11 -41.54 -13.40
C ILE A 4 -1.04 -40.86 -12.64
N LYS A 5 -1.70 -41.53 -11.72
CA LYS A 5 -2.83 -41.01 -10.95
C LYS A 5 -2.34 -39.98 -9.91
N GLU A 6 -1.19 -40.26 -9.30
CA GLU A 6 -0.52 -39.34 -8.37
C GLU A 6 -0.08 -38.06 -9.05
N LEU A 7 0.53 -38.16 -10.25
CA LEU A 7 0.97 -36.98 -11.02
C LEU A 7 -0.20 -36.07 -11.42
N LYS A 8 -1.36 -36.65 -11.78
CA LYS A 8 -2.57 -35.89 -12.13
C LYS A 8 -3.13 -35.15 -10.91
N THR A 9 -3.15 -35.81 -9.75
CA THR A 9 -3.62 -35.22 -8.50
C THR A 9 -2.71 -34.08 -8.05
N MET A 10 -1.38 -34.24 -8.13
CA MET A 10 -0.43 -33.18 -7.83
C MET A 10 -0.60 -31.94 -8.73
N LYS A 11 -0.85 -32.13 -10.03
CA LYS A 11 -1.12 -31.02 -10.95
C LYS A 11 -2.37 -30.23 -10.59
N ILE A 12 -3.46 -30.93 -10.25
CA ILE A 12 -4.72 -30.29 -9.84
C ILE A 12 -4.50 -29.54 -8.53
N PHE A 13 -3.84 -30.16 -7.55
CA PHE A 13 -3.53 -29.52 -6.28
C PHE A 13 -2.70 -28.25 -6.44
N ASN A 14 -1.65 -28.30 -7.26
CA ASN A 14 -0.82 -27.12 -7.56
C ASN A 14 -1.64 -25.97 -8.17
N LYS A 15 -2.52 -26.26 -9.13
CA LYS A 15 -3.42 -25.27 -9.72
C LYS A 15 -4.34 -24.62 -8.67
N ILE A 16 -4.94 -25.44 -7.80
CA ILE A 16 -5.82 -24.96 -6.74
C ILE A 16 -5.06 -24.04 -5.79
N VAL A 17 -3.88 -24.45 -5.32
CA VAL A 17 -3.05 -23.66 -4.42
C VAL A 17 -2.64 -22.35 -5.08
N GLY A 18 -2.13 -22.38 -6.33
CA GLY A 18 -1.75 -21.19 -7.07
C GLY A 18 -2.91 -20.20 -7.24
N CYS A 19 -4.11 -20.71 -7.58
CA CYS A 19 -5.30 -19.86 -7.69
C CYS A 19 -5.73 -19.27 -6.35
N LEU A 20 -5.81 -20.07 -5.28
CA LEU A 20 -6.29 -19.61 -3.98
C LEU A 20 -5.35 -18.57 -3.37
N VAL A 21 -4.04 -18.83 -3.42
CA VAL A 21 -3.02 -17.91 -2.89
C VAL A 21 -3.05 -16.59 -3.67
N THR A 22 -3.16 -16.65 -5.00
CA THR A 22 -3.23 -15.43 -5.82
C THR A 22 -4.54 -14.68 -5.60
N LEU A 23 -5.67 -15.40 -5.47
CA LEU A 23 -6.97 -14.80 -5.22
C LEU A 23 -7.02 -14.04 -3.89
N ALA A 24 -6.26 -14.50 -2.88
CA ALA A 24 -6.19 -13.85 -1.56
C ALA A 24 -5.57 -12.43 -1.63
N ILE A 25 -4.77 -12.12 -2.67
CA ILE A 25 -4.18 -10.78 -2.85
C ILE A 25 -5.27 -9.71 -2.99
N PHE A 26 -6.39 -9.99 -3.66
CA PHE A 26 -7.45 -9.01 -3.91
C PHE A 26 -8.15 -8.54 -2.62
N PRO A 27 -8.67 -9.42 -1.75
CA PRO A 27 -9.24 -8.97 -0.48
C PRO A 27 -8.19 -8.32 0.44
N ILE A 28 -6.94 -8.79 0.43
CA ILE A 28 -5.86 -8.15 1.18
C ILE A 28 -5.70 -6.71 0.72
N MET A 29 -5.56 -6.47 -0.58
CA MET A 29 -5.42 -5.12 -1.14
C MET A 29 -6.65 -4.24 -0.92
N TYR A 30 -7.87 -4.81 -0.90
CA TYR A 30 -9.11 -4.05 -0.77
C TYR A 30 -9.43 -3.66 0.67
N PHE A 31 -9.25 -4.58 1.63
CA PHE A 31 -9.69 -4.39 3.01
C PHE A 31 -8.57 -3.96 3.96
N MET A 32 -7.33 -4.31 3.67
CA MET A 32 -6.22 -3.94 4.53
C MET A 32 -5.66 -2.56 4.18
N ASN A 33 -4.95 -1.98 5.13
CA ASN A 33 -4.38 -0.65 4.98
C ASN A 33 -3.32 -0.61 3.88
N ILE A 34 -3.55 0.22 2.87
CA ILE A 34 -2.58 0.50 1.79
C ILE A 34 -1.62 1.61 2.21
N VAL A 35 -2.12 2.60 2.97
CA VAL A 35 -1.30 3.71 3.46
C VAL A 35 -1.41 3.75 4.97
N ARG A 36 -0.27 3.98 5.62
CA ARG A 36 -0.14 4.16 7.05
C ARG A 36 0.72 5.37 7.35
N ALA A 37 0.20 6.29 8.13
CA ALA A 37 0.94 7.42 8.67
C ALA A 37 0.87 7.40 10.20
N VAL A 38 1.98 7.68 10.86
CA VAL A 38 2.02 7.97 12.29
C VAL A 38 2.41 9.42 12.42
N VAL A 39 1.52 10.17 13.03
CA VAL A 39 1.65 11.61 13.24
C VAL A 39 1.75 11.85 14.75
N SER A 40 2.74 12.58 15.17
CA SER A 40 2.89 12.99 16.57
C SER A 40 2.69 14.49 16.74
N ILE A 41 2.23 14.86 17.93
CA ILE A 41 2.08 16.24 18.36
C ILE A 41 3.16 16.50 19.39
N SER A 42 4.00 17.53 19.16
CA SER A 42 5.04 17.92 20.10
C SER A 42 4.43 18.29 21.43
N GLU A 43 4.89 17.65 22.51
CA GLU A 43 4.42 17.89 23.90
C GLU A 43 4.71 19.31 24.36
N ASP A 44 5.75 19.94 23.81
CA ASP A 44 6.13 21.33 24.08
C ASP A 44 5.28 22.33 23.29
N SER A 45 4.38 21.88 22.41
CA SER A 45 3.57 22.75 21.58
C SER A 45 2.38 23.33 22.34
N SER A 46 2.00 24.57 21.96
CA SER A 46 0.75 25.20 22.44
C SER A 46 -0.48 24.38 22.07
N LEU A 47 -0.43 23.67 20.94
CA LEU A 47 -1.49 22.78 20.49
C LEU A 47 -1.71 21.62 21.47
N TYR A 48 -0.63 20.95 21.92
CA TYR A 48 -0.70 19.88 22.90
C TYR A 48 -1.31 20.37 24.22
N THR A 49 -0.86 21.54 24.69
CA THR A 49 -1.37 22.17 25.92
C THR A 49 -2.87 22.46 25.82
N ILE A 50 -3.34 22.93 24.67
CA ILE A 50 -4.77 23.19 24.44
C ILE A 50 -5.56 21.89 24.40
N LEU A 51 -5.09 20.89 23.64
CA LEU A 51 -5.77 19.60 23.51
C LEU A 51 -5.82 18.82 24.81
N SER A 52 -4.73 18.82 25.59
CA SER A 52 -4.70 18.15 26.91
C SER A 52 -5.67 18.76 27.90
N LYS A 53 -5.86 20.09 27.87
CA LYS A 53 -6.85 20.79 28.71
C LYS A 53 -8.29 20.52 28.26
N LEU A 54 -8.55 20.40 26.95
CA LEU A 54 -9.89 20.14 26.41
C LEU A 54 -10.32 18.68 26.56
N ALA A 55 -9.38 17.74 26.52
CA ALA A 55 -9.69 16.31 26.53
C ALA A 55 -9.89 15.72 27.94
N GLU A 56 -9.65 16.47 29.02
CA GLU A 56 -9.64 15.99 30.43
C GLU A 56 -8.86 14.68 30.66
N LYS A 57 -8.15 14.20 29.63
CA LYS A 57 -7.31 13.00 29.62
C LYS A 57 -5.99 13.35 28.94
N THR A 58 -4.93 12.63 29.32
CA THR A 58 -3.63 12.67 28.62
C THR A 58 -3.88 12.46 27.13
N ALA A 59 -3.76 13.54 26.33
CA ALA A 59 -3.83 13.42 24.88
C ALA A 59 -2.72 12.47 24.44
N SER A 60 -3.03 11.47 23.63
CA SER A 60 -1.99 10.63 23.03
C SER A 60 -1.14 11.52 22.12
N SER A 61 0.15 11.60 22.40
CA SER A 61 1.08 12.39 21.60
C SER A 61 1.23 11.85 20.19
N ALA A 62 0.88 10.58 19.96
CA ALA A 62 0.97 9.95 18.64
C ALA A 62 -0.38 9.41 18.19
N MET A 63 -0.71 9.64 16.93
CA MET A 63 -1.92 9.17 16.26
C MET A 63 -1.57 8.40 14.99
N GLU A 64 -2.12 7.20 14.88
CA GLU A 64 -1.99 6.39 13.66
C GLU A 64 -3.16 6.64 12.72
N ILE A 65 -2.84 6.96 11.48
CA ILE A 65 -3.79 7.19 10.38
C ILE A 65 -3.57 6.11 9.35
N THR A 66 -4.61 5.36 9.04
CA THR A 66 -4.55 4.29 8.04
C THR A 66 -5.63 4.45 7.01
N PHE A 67 -5.33 4.11 5.76
CA PHE A 67 -6.28 4.11 4.66
C PHE A 67 -6.23 2.79 3.91
N SER A 68 -7.40 2.17 3.73
CA SER A 68 -7.61 1.05 2.83
C SER A 68 -8.03 1.53 1.44
N VAL A 69 -7.95 0.67 0.42
CA VAL A 69 -8.49 0.98 -0.92
C VAL A 69 -9.96 1.35 -0.84
N LYS A 70 -10.73 0.60 -0.06
CA LYS A 70 -12.17 0.86 0.15
C LYS A 70 -12.42 2.29 0.63
N GLU A 71 -11.63 2.77 1.60
CA GLU A 71 -11.77 4.13 2.14
C GLU A 71 -11.32 5.18 1.13
N ILE A 72 -10.23 4.94 0.40
CA ILE A 72 -9.75 5.84 -0.66
C ILE A 72 -10.82 6.01 -1.73
N PHE A 73 -11.44 4.91 -2.21
CA PHE A 73 -12.53 5.00 -3.18
C PHE A 73 -13.74 5.77 -2.65
N LYS A 74 -14.11 5.54 -1.38
CA LYS A 74 -15.18 6.30 -0.74
C LYS A 74 -14.86 7.79 -0.72
N TYR A 75 -13.66 8.18 -0.33
CA TYR A 75 -13.24 9.59 -0.29
C TYR A 75 -13.22 10.24 -1.67
N ILE A 76 -12.76 9.52 -2.70
CA ILE A 76 -12.80 10.02 -4.08
C ILE A 76 -14.24 10.21 -4.55
N SER A 77 -15.14 9.26 -4.24
CA SER A 77 -16.56 9.34 -4.60
C SER A 77 -17.27 10.49 -3.90
N ASP A 78 -16.98 10.71 -2.62
CA ASP A 78 -17.62 11.73 -1.80
C ASP A 78 -16.98 13.13 -1.97
N GLY A 79 -15.85 13.23 -2.70
CA GLY A 79 -15.07 14.46 -2.89
C GLY A 79 -14.48 15.04 -1.61
N SER A 80 -14.59 14.33 -0.51
CA SER A 80 -14.14 14.76 0.82
C SER A 80 -13.71 13.58 1.66
N PHE A 81 -12.77 13.81 2.57
CA PHE A 81 -12.43 12.83 3.61
C PHE A 81 -12.71 13.40 5.00
N SER A 82 -13.04 12.52 5.94
CA SER A 82 -13.31 12.91 7.31
C SER A 82 -12.20 12.42 8.22
N PHE A 83 -11.64 13.34 9.01
CA PHE A 83 -10.60 13.05 9.97
C PHE A 83 -10.90 13.74 11.30
N GLY A 84 -10.94 13.00 12.39
CA GLY A 84 -11.27 13.55 13.71
C GLY A 84 -12.64 14.28 13.79
N GLY A 85 -13.61 13.87 12.95
CA GLY A 85 -14.91 14.52 12.85
C GLY A 85 -14.95 15.75 11.92
N MET A 86 -13.81 16.20 11.41
CA MET A 86 -13.70 17.30 10.45
C MET A 86 -13.71 16.78 9.02
N LYS A 87 -14.45 17.44 8.13
CA LYS A 87 -14.49 17.12 6.70
C LYS A 87 -13.48 17.98 5.95
N PHE A 88 -12.63 17.32 5.18
CA PHE A 88 -11.63 17.94 4.32
C PHE A 88 -12.05 17.80 2.87
N ASP A 89 -12.09 18.90 2.17
CA ASP A 89 -12.34 18.95 0.74
C ASP A 89 -11.03 18.66 -0.02
N ILE A 90 -11.02 17.60 -0.83
CA ILE A 90 -9.85 17.17 -1.60
C ILE A 90 -9.39 18.28 -2.57
N SER A 91 -10.32 19.10 -3.07
CA SER A 91 -10.00 20.20 -3.99
C SER A 91 -9.18 21.32 -3.35
N LYS A 92 -9.18 21.41 -2.02
CA LYS A 92 -8.46 22.43 -1.24
C LYS A 92 -7.09 21.95 -0.73
N ILE A 93 -6.64 20.79 -1.16
CA ILE A 93 -5.29 20.31 -0.78
C ILE A 93 -4.24 21.24 -1.39
N PRO A 94 -3.39 21.89 -0.57
CA PRO A 94 -2.35 22.76 -1.08
C PRO A 94 -1.37 22.04 -2.01
N ALA A 95 -0.92 22.74 -3.04
CA ALA A 95 0.00 22.17 -4.03
C ALA A 95 1.34 21.70 -3.42
N GLU A 96 1.74 22.28 -2.29
CA GLU A 96 2.92 21.92 -1.53
C GLU A 96 2.85 20.48 -0.97
N LEU A 97 1.65 20.02 -0.58
CA LEU A 97 1.41 18.63 -0.19
C LEU A 97 1.53 17.64 -1.35
N LEU A 98 1.58 18.15 -2.58
CA LEU A 98 1.80 17.35 -3.78
C LEU A 98 3.28 17.30 -4.20
N SER A 99 4.18 17.82 -3.36
CA SER A 99 5.63 17.67 -3.56
C SER A 99 5.96 16.19 -3.63
N GLY A 100 6.60 15.77 -4.73
CA GLY A 100 6.90 14.35 -4.94
C GLY A 100 5.74 13.50 -5.46
N LYS A 101 4.58 14.07 -5.84
CA LYS A 101 3.41 13.35 -6.35
C LYS A 101 3.73 12.31 -7.42
N ASN A 102 4.75 12.54 -8.25
CA ASN A 102 5.15 11.59 -9.29
C ASN A 102 5.61 10.25 -8.69
N TRP A 103 6.25 10.27 -7.53
CA TRP A 103 6.62 9.05 -6.81
C TRP A 103 5.41 8.30 -6.28
N ALA A 104 4.40 9.01 -5.76
CA ALA A 104 3.14 8.41 -5.31
C ALA A 104 2.36 7.82 -6.48
N ILE A 105 2.30 8.53 -7.62
CA ILE A 105 1.68 8.04 -8.86
C ILE A 105 2.41 6.79 -9.35
N ALA A 106 3.74 6.79 -9.37
CA ALA A 106 4.53 5.63 -9.76
C ALA A 106 4.25 4.42 -8.85
N ALA A 107 4.18 4.63 -7.53
CA ALA A 107 3.81 3.57 -6.59
C ALA A 107 2.40 3.02 -6.88
N GLY A 108 1.42 3.88 -7.15
CA GLY A 108 0.06 3.49 -7.52
C GLY A 108 0.01 2.67 -8.81
N ILE A 109 0.72 3.11 -9.85
CA ILE A 109 0.82 2.36 -11.13
C ILE A 109 1.43 0.98 -10.91
N LEU A 110 2.49 0.87 -10.12
CA LEU A 110 3.13 -0.40 -9.82
C LEU A 110 2.21 -1.37 -9.06
N ILE A 111 1.38 -0.86 -8.15
CA ILE A 111 0.35 -1.65 -7.46
C ILE A 111 -0.70 -2.16 -8.47
N VAL A 112 -1.16 -1.31 -9.38
CA VAL A 112 -2.12 -1.72 -10.43
C VAL A 112 -1.50 -2.79 -11.33
N ILE A 113 -0.23 -2.64 -11.74
CA ILE A 113 0.48 -3.66 -12.53
C ILE A 113 0.56 -4.97 -11.75
N ALA A 114 0.88 -4.94 -10.46
CA ALA A 114 0.90 -6.15 -9.63
C ALA A 114 -0.47 -6.84 -9.58
N LEU A 115 -1.58 -6.10 -9.49
CA LEU A 115 -2.93 -6.66 -9.54
C LEU A 115 -3.25 -7.28 -10.91
N ILE A 116 -2.82 -6.66 -12.01
CA ILE A 116 -2.96 -7.23 -13.35
C ILE A 116 -2.17 -8.54 -13.45
N ILE A 117 -0.93 -8.57 -12.94
CA ILE A 117 -0.12 -9.79 -12.88
C ILE A 117 -0.84 -10.88 -12.11
N ALA A 118 -1.48 -10.56 -10.99
CA ALA A 118 -2.26 -11.54 -10.21
C ALA A 118 -3.41 -12.13 -11.04
N ILE A 119 -4.14 -11.30 -11.81
CA ILE A 119 -5.20 -11.79 -12.72
C ILE A 119 -4.62 -12.75 -13.78
N VAL A 120 -3.49 -12.39 -14.38
CA VAL A 120 -2.82 -13.23 -15.39
C VAL A 120 -2.33 -14.55 -14.76
N ILE A 121 -1.80 -14.55 -13.54
CA ILE A 121 -1.41 -15.77 -12.81
C ILE A 121 -2.62 -16.69 -12.64
N ILE A 122 -3.77 -16.16 -12.20
CA ILE A 122 -5.01 -16.96 -12.05
C ILE A 122 -5.41 -17.56 -13.40
N GLY A 123 -5.41 -16.76 -14.48
CA GLY A 123 -5.68 -17.23 -15.82
C GLY A 123 -4.73 -18.35 -16.26
N CYS A 124 -3.43 -18.16 -16.06
CA CYS A 124 -2.42 -19.19 -16.39
C CYS A 124 -2.62 -20.47 -15.56
N ALA A 125 -2.89 -20.34 -14.26
CA ALA A 125 -3.11 -21.50 -13.38
C ALA A 125 -4.37 -22.30 -13.76
N LEU A 126 -5.46 -21.62 -14.17
CA LEU A 126 -6.70 -22.28 -14.54
C LEU A 126 -6.62 -22.95 -15.93
N PHE A 127 -6.15 -22.21 -16.93
CA PHE A 127 -6.29 -22.62 -18.34
C PHE A 127 -5.04 -23.25 -18.93
N THR A 128 -3.87 -23.09 -18.30
CA THR A 128 -2.61 -23.60 -18.83
C THR A 128 -1.88 -24.51 -17.84
N ASN A 129 -0.75 -25.06 -18.30
CA ASN A 129 0.22 -25.76 -17.44
C ASN A 129 1.58 -25.03 -17.49
N ALA A 130 1.55 -23.70 -17.65
CA ALA A 130 2.73 -22.86 -17.83
C ALA A 130 3.37 -22.47 -16.49
N TYR A 131 3.78 -23.45 -15.69
CA TYR A 131 4.33 -23.22 -14.35
C TYR A 131 5.53 -22.29 -14.33
N LYS A 132 6.43 -22.38 -15.32
CA LYS A 132 7.57 -21.45 -15.46
C LYS A 132 7.13 -20.01 -15.68
N THR A 133 6.04 -19.81 -16.42
CA THR A 133 5.45 -18.47 -16.64
C THR A 133 4.86 -17.96 -15.34
N ILE A 134 4.16 -18.79 -14.55
CA ILE A 134 3.60 -18.40 -13.25
C ILE A 134 4.72 -18.02 -12.27
N THR A 135 5.83 -18.78 -12.25
CA THR A 135 7.03 -18.42 -11.47
C THR A 135 7.56 -17.03 -11.85
N ALA A 136 7.74 -16.77 -13.16
CA ALA A 136 8.23 -15.49 -13.63
C ALA A 136 7.26 -14.33 -13.32
N LEU A 137 5.95 -14.56 -13.47
CA LEU A 137 4.92 -13.58 -13.11
C LEU A 137 4.88 -13.33 -11.61
N GLY A 138 5.01 -14.37 -10.77
CA GLY A 138 5.10 -14.21 -9.34
C GLY A 138 6.31 -13.36 -8.92
N ALA A 139 7.48 -13.65 -9.50
CA ALA A 139 8.67 -12.81 -9.29
C ALA A 139 8.45 -11.37 -9.78
N GLY A 140 7.82 -11.17 -10.94
CA GLY A 140 7.46 -9.86 -11.48
C GLY A 140 6.52 -9.08 -10.56
N GLY A 141 5.48 -9.72 -10.03
CA GLY A 141 4.55 -9.13 -9.06
C GLY A 141 5.25 -8.71 -7.76
N ALA A 142 6.18 -9.55 -7.27
CA ALA A 142 7.00 -9.21 -6.11
C ALA A 142 7.89 -7.99 -6.38
N VAL A 143 8.54 -7.91 -7.54
CA VAL A 143 9.35 -6.73 -7.93
C VAL A 143 8.48 -5.48 -8.00
N CYS A 144 7.27 -5.55 -8.57
CA CYS A 144 6.34 -4.42 -8.62
C CYS A 144 5.95 -3.94 -7.21
N CYS A 145 5.60 -4.84 -6.30
CA CYS A 145 5.28 -4.48 -4.91
C CYS A 145 6.49 -3.86 -4.20
N PHE A 146 7.68 -4.44 -4.34
CA PHE A 146 8.89 -3.89 -3.74
C PHE A 146 9.25 -2.51 -4.31
N ALA A 147 9.15 -2.32 -5.63
CA ALA A 147 9.37 -1.03 -6.27
C ALA A 147 8.33 0.00 -5.82
N ALA A 148 7.06 -0.39 -5.64
CA ALA A 148 6.02 0.49 -5.10
C ALA A 148 6.36 0.97 -3.69
N LEU A 149 6.85 0.09 -2.81
CA LEU A 149 7.32 0.45 -1.47
C LEU A 149 8.46 1.49 -1.53
N ARG A 150 9.40 1.32 -2.46
CA ARG A 150 10.53 2.24 -2.64
C ARG A 150 10.10 3.58 -3.22
N CYS A 151 9.22 3.60 -4.21
CA CYS A 151 8.67 4.82 -4.76
C CYS A 151 7.90 5.60 -3.68
N PHE A 152 7.08 4.92 -2.89
CA PHE A 152 6.34 5.58 -1.82
C PHE A 152 7.26 6.13 -0.72
N ALA A 153 8.35 5.45 -0.40
CA ALA A 153 9.36 5.95 0.52
C ALA A 153 10.01 7.25 -0.02
N GLY A 154 10.24 7.37 -1.32
CA GLY A 154 10.68 8.62 -1.97
C GLY A 154 9.65 9.75 -1.84
N PHE A 155 8.35 9.43 -1.97
CA PHE A 155 7.26 10.38 -1.75
C PHE A 155 7.17 10.84 -0.29
N SER A 156 7.29 9.92 0.66
CA SER A 156 7.09 10.19 2.09
C SER A 156 8.28 10.89 2.76
N SER A 157 9.47 10.78 2.17
CA SER A 157 10.71 11.31 2.74
C SER A 157 10.67 12.80 3.12
N PRO A 158 10.15 13.73 2.31
CA PRO A 158 10.07 15.14 2.68
C PRO A 158 9.22 15.42 3.91
N TYR A 159 8.20 14.61 4.16
CA TYR A 159 7.31 14.73 5.33
C TYR A 159 7.96 14.20 6.61
N ILE A 160 8.64 13.07 6.51
CA ILE A 160 9.33 12.44 7.63
C ILE A 160 10.55 13.27 8.07
N ASN A 161 11.28 13.82 7.10
CA ASN A 161 12.48 14.62 7.37
C ASN A 161 12.18 16.08 7.78
N GLY A 162 10.90 16.45 7.88
CA GLY A 162 10.48 17.80 8.25
C GLY A 162 10.77 18.88 7.21
N SER A 163 11.14 18.48 5.97
CA SER A 163 11.32 19.45 4.86
C SER A 163 9.99 20.08 4.42
N VAL A 164 8.89 19.40 4.73
CA VAL A 164 7.52 19.85 4.53
C VAL A 164 6.85 19.89 5.90
N ASP A 165 6.52 21.10 6.35
CA ASP A 165 5.81 21.32 7.63
C ASP A 165 4.31 21.11 7.43
N ILE A 166 3.81 19.94 7.87
CA ILE A 166 2.40 19.60 7.78
C ILE A 166 1.55 20.53 8.65
N GLY A 167 2.07 20.97 9.79
CA GLY A 167 1.37 21.93 10.66
C GLY A 167 1.12 23.25 9.95
N GLU A 168 2.10 23.78 9.24
CA GLU A 168 1.95 25.02 8.44
C GLU A 168 0.95 24.81 7.30
N ILE A 169 0.98 23.67 6.62
CA ILE A 169 0.07 23.37 5.52
C ILE A 169 -1.36 23.22 6.02
N LEU A 170 -1.57 22.50 7.13
CA LEU A 170 -2.89 22.39 7.73
C LEU A 170 -3.41 23.76 8.19
N ALA A 171 -2.56 24.60 8.78
CA ALA A 171 -2.95 25.95 9.14
C ALA A 171 -3.45 26.74 7.92
N LYS A 172 -2.74 26.72 6.82
CA LYS A 172 -3.16 27.37 5.55
C LYS A 172 -4.47 26.78 5.02
N ALA A 173 -4.65 25.46 5.10
CA ALA A 173 -5.84 24.78 4.62
C ALA A 173 -7.10 25.10 5.47
N PHE A 174 -6.94 25.24 6.81
CA PHE A 174 -8.04 25.51 7.71
C PHE A 174 -8.45 26.99 7.76
N VAL A 175 -7.47 27.87 7.74
CA VAL A 175 -7.70 29.30 7.96
C VAL A 175 -7.79 30.07 6.65
N GLY A 176 -7.38 29.43 5.54
CA GLY A 176 -7.24 30.07 4.24
C GLY A 176 -6.02 31.00 4.21
N GLU A 177 -5.69 31.51 3.01
CA GLU A 177 -4.64 32.52 2.81
C GLU A 177 -5.03 33.90 3.36
N SER A 178 -6.02 33.95 4.26
CA SER A 178 -6.47 35.23 4.79
C SER A 178 -5.38 35.80 5.70
N ASN A 179 -4.85 36.96 5.31
CA ASN A 179 -3.95 37.81 6.10
C ASN A 179 -4.61 38.33 7.39
N ASN A 180 -5.58 37.57 7.93
CA ASN A 180 -6.32 37.90 9.13
C ASN A 180 -5.56 37.40 10.36
N LEU A 181 -5.76 38.12 11.46
CA LEU A 181 -5.13 37.86 12.76
C LEU A 181 -5.32 36.39 13.22
N LEU A 182 -6.49 35.79 12.91
CA LEU A 182 -6.79 34.38 13.17
C LEU A 182 -5.90 33.41 12.34
N GLY A 183 -5.58 33.79 11.10
CA GLY A 183 -4.69 32.99 10.24
C GLY A 183 -3.26 32.97 10.77
N SER A 184 -2.74 34.09 11.22
CA SER A 184 -1.39 34.17 11.77
C SER A 184 -1.28 33.43 13.12
N ILE A 185 -2.30 33.51 13.97
CA ILE A 185 -2.36 32.75 15.25
C ILE A 185 -2.45 31.25 14.98
N GLY A 186 -3.35 30.83 14.07
CA GLY A 186 -3.49 29.42 13.68
C GLY A 186 -2.20 28.83 13.12
N THR A 187 -1.52 29.57 12.25
CA THR A 187 -0.23 29.16 11.69
C THR A 187 0.85 29.08 12.76
N SER A 188 0.93 30.02 13.70
CA SER A 188 1.92 30.00 14.77
C SER A 188 1.71 28.87 15.76
N ILE A 189 0.46 28.45 16.00
CA ILE A 189 0.12 27.33 16.89
C ILE A 189 0.42 25.97 16.24
N LEU A 190 0.17 25.84 14.94
CA LEU A 190 0.28 24.56 14.23
C LEU A 190 1.67 24.34 13.62
N LYS A 191 2.41 25.40 13.32
CA LYS A 191 3.75 25.32 12.76
C LYS A 191 4.70 24.63 13.74
N GLY A 192 5.35 23.55 13.28
CA GLY A 192 6.24 22.73 14.10
C GLY A 192 5.57 21.95 15.24
N ALA A 193 4.25 22.09 15.42
CA ALA A 193 3.52 21.33 16.44
C ALA A 193 3.21 19.91 16.01
N ILE A 194 3.19 19.64 14.72
CA ILE A 194 2.82 18.34 14.13
C ILE A 194 4.03 17.81 13.36
N SER A 195 4.47 16.61 13.74
CA SER A 195 5.51 15.86 13.03
C SER A 195 4.95 14.55 12.47
N VAL A 196 5.56 14.07 11.39
CA VAL A 196 5.26 12.76 10.81
C VAL A 196 6.38 11.81 11.17
N ASP A 197 6.13 10.90 12.09
CA ASP A 197 7.12 9.93 12.55
C ASP A 197 7.33 8.82 11.52
N SER A 198 6.25 8.41 10.86
CA SER A 198 6.32 7.45 9.76
C SER A 198 5.19 7.68 8.75
N PHE A 199 5.52 7.53 7.47
CA PHE A 199 4.57 7.60 6.37
C PHE A 199 4.97 6.55 5.35
N THR A 200 4.26 5.42 5.32
CA THR A 200 4.64 4.23 4.58
C THR A 200 3.44 3.61 3.85
N LEU A 201 3.73 2.79 2.84
CA LEU A 201 2.71 1.86 2.38
C LEU A 201 2.42 0.84 3.49
N GLY A 202 1.13 0.58 3.67
CA GLY A 202 0.63 -0.28 4.74
C GLY A 202 0.83 -1.77 4.46
N ASN A 203 0.30 -2.56 5.37
CA ASN A 203 0.47 -4.02 5.40
C ASN A 203 -0.08 -4.72 4.15
N ALA A 204 -1.06 -4.13 3.44
CA ALA A 204 -1.63 -4.73 2.23
C ALA A 204 -0.56 -4.98 1.16
N VAL A 205 0.31 -4.00 0.88
CA VAL A 205 1.36 -4.13 -0.15
C VAL A 205 2.46 -5.08 0.31
N THR A 206 2.85 -5.03 1.58
CA THR A 206 3.86 -5.92 2.16
C THR A 206 3.40 -7.39 2.15
N LEU A 207 2.15 -7.66 2.54
CA LEU A 207 1.59 -9.00 2.46
C LEU A 207 1.48 -9.49 1.03
N SER A 208 1.03 -8.64 0.09
CA SER A 208 0.97 -9.01 -1.31
C SER A 208 2.36 -9.34 -1.89
N LEU A 209 3.40 -8.61 -1.49
CA LEU A 209 4.79 -8.94 -1.81
C LEU A 209 5.15 -10.37 -1.33
N ILE A 210 4.82 -10.70 -0.07
CA ILE A 210 5.07 -12.03 0.51
C ILE A 210 4.31 -13.11 -0.28
N PHE A 211 3.05 -12.87 -0.63
CA PHE A 211 2.25 -13.80 -1.41
C PHE A 211 2.83 -14.04 -2.80
N PHE A 212 3.28 -13.00 -3.50
CA PHE A 212 3.93 -13.13 -4.80
C PHE A 212 5.24 -13.91 -4.73
N ILE A 213 6.06 -13.66 -3.71
CA ILE A 213 7.28 -14.46 -3.45
C ILE A 213 6.89 -15.91 -3.17
N GLY A 214 5.88 -16.14 -2.35
CA GLY A 214 5.37 -17.48 -2.03
C GLY A 214 4.93 -18.25 -3.27
N ILE A 215 4.18 -17.60 -4.17
CA ILE A 215 3.74 -18.19 -5.46
C ILE A 215 4.97 -18.53 -6.33
N ALA A 216 5.92 -17.59 -6.46
CA ALA A 216 7.11 -17.82 -7.26
C ALA A 216 7.93 -19.00 -6.76
N LEU A 217 8.16 -19.08 -5.45
CA LEU A 217 8.90 -20.17 -4.82
C LEU A 217 8.16 -21.51 -4.91
N TRP A 218 6.84 -21.51 -4.67
CA TRP A 218 5.99 -22.69 -4.78
C TRP A 218 6.03 -23.30 -6.18
N GLU A 219 5.81 -22.48 -7.20
CA GLU A 219 5.81 -22.93 -8.58
C GLU A 219 7.22 -23.33 -9.06
N LEU A 220 8.26 -22.66 -8.60
CA LEU A 220 9.64 -23.04 -8.85
C LEU A 220 9.93 -24.43 -8.27
N ALA A 221 9.59 -24.65 -7.01
CA ALA A 221 9.75 -25.95 -6.36
C ALA A 221 8.99 -27.04 -7.12
N TYR A 222 7.75 -26.73 -7.56
CA TYR A 222 6.95 -27.66 -8.34
C TYR A 222 7.59 -27.99 -9.69
N VAL A 223 8.14 -27.02 -10.41
CA VAL A 223 8.85 -27.21 -11.69
C VAL A 223 10.07 -28.10 -11.51
N VAL A 224 10.84 -27.89 -10.44
CA VAL A 224 12.06 -28.69 -10.15
C VAL A 224 11.72 -30.15 -9.79
N THR A 225 10.59 -30.38 -9.15
CA THR A 225 10.16 -31.73 -8.75
C THR A 225 9.47 -32.52 -9.86
N LEU A 226 9.11 -31.86 -10.99
CA LEU A 226 8.56 -32.58 -12.15
C LEU A 226 9.62 -33.48 -12.79
N PRO A 227 9.34 -34.77 -13.01
CA PRO A 227 10.26 -35.62 -13.72
C PRO A 227 10.49 -35.11 -15.14
N GLU A 228 11.75 -34.97 -15.53
CA GLU A 228 12.12 -34.57 -16.90
C GLU A 228 11.45 -35.52 -17.91
N LYS A 229 10.73 -34.96 -18.87
CA LYS A 229 10.26 -35.71 -20.02
C LYS A 229 11.49 -36.22 -20.78
N LYS A 230 11.82 -37.51 -20.65
CA LYS A 230 12.83 -38.13 -21.53
C LYS A 230 12.43 -37.80 -22.96
N PRO A 231 13.38 -37.28 -23.78
CA PRO A 231 13.12 -37.02 -25.19
C PRO A 231 12.67 -38.32 -25.85
N THR A 232 11.46 -38.32 -26.40
CA THR A 232 10.94 -39.44 -27.18
C THR A 232 11.88 -39.60 -28.38
N LYS A 233 12.69 -40.64 -28.39
CA LYS A 233 13.51 -40.96 -29.54
C LYS A 233 12.59 -41.04 -30.74
N ALA A 234 12.77 -40.13 -31.70
CA ALA A 234 12.08 -40.20 -32.99
C ALA A 234 12.39 -41.57 -33.59
N LYS A 235 11.37 -42.39 -33.75
CA LYS A 235 11.47 -43.60 -34.53
C LYS A 235 11.79 -43.16 -35.96
N LYS A 236 13.04 -43.48 -36.39
CA LYS A 236 13.39 -43.44 -37.83
C LYS A 236 12.66 -44.55 -38.57
#